data_06ca65c31119de43c76139f328580107
#
_entry.id   06ca65c31119de43c76139f328580107
#
_cell.length_a   1.000
_cell.length_b   1.000
_cell.length_c   1.000
_cell.angle_alpha   90.00
_cell.angle_beta   90.00
_cell.angle_gamma   90.00
#
_symmetry.space_group_name_H-M   'P 1'
#
loop_
_entity.id
_entity.type
_entity.pdbx_description
1 polymer ?
#
loop_
_entity_poly.entity_id
_entity_poly.type
_entity_poly.pdbx_seq_one_letter_code
_entity_poly.pdbx_strand_id
1 'polypeptide(L)'
;LPREFMARENDNIVASDEHNSRGIELADRGWLDEAIKEFKKAIDLDPDSAHAHDNLATVYAEKKLFREALGEYLTALKLEPESPTAHYNLACFLSTHAGEMAVAEYREAIELDPEYPDAHLNLGLTYADQGRIEDAMRELQTAIELDPQDAFPRHELAALLMDEGDYRSAITQLKEVVRLDAENFEAHLDLGICYAQKGFYAEAERSYEKAKALNAEDLLLNYNLAALYALWGRRADALAFLQKAVTVDRQKVQGWLATDTMFDSLKGDPEFDALF
;
A
#
# COMPACT_ATOMS: atom_id res chain seq x y z
N LEU A 1 -11.67 2.14 -49.87
CA LEU A 1 -12.17 3.37 -49.21
C LEU A 1 -11.46 4.58 -49.84
N PRO A 2 -12.17 5.70 -50.12
CA PRO A 2 -11.55 6.89 -50.69
C PRO A 2 -10.47 7.45 -49.77
N ARG A 3 -9.34 7.94 -50.31
CA ARG A 3 -8.21 8.53 -49.57
C ARG A 3 -8.65 9.66 -48.62
N GLU A 4 -9.69 10.41 -48.95
CA GLU A 4 -10.24 11.46 -48.11
C GLU A 4 -10.94 10.95 -46.83
N PHE A 5 -11.51 9.73 -46.85
CA PHE A 5 -12.14 9.13 -45.69
C PHE A 5 -11.08 8.64 -44.69
N MET A 6 -10.02 8.00 -45.18
CA MET A 6 -8.89 7.55 -44.34
C MET A 6 -8.10 8.74 -43.75
N ALA A 7 -8.02 9.87 -44.47
CA ALA A 7 -7.37 11.09 -43.97
C ALA A 7 -8.16 11.70 -42.79
N ARG A 8 -9.50 11.80 -42.91
CA ARG A 8 -10.38 12.30 -41.83
C ARG A 8 -10.40 11.39 -40.60
N GLU A 9 -10.37 10.08 -40.80
CA GLU A 9 -10.32 9.10 -39.72
C GLU A 9 -8.99 9.22 -38.93
N ASN A 10 -7.88 9.41 -39.66
CA ASN A 10 -6.57 9.62 -39.03
C ASN A 10 -6.50 10.98 -38.29
N ASP A 11 -7.11 12.05 -38.84
CA ASP A 11 -7.20 13.35 -38.19
C ASP A 11 -8.03 13.28 -36.89
N ASN A 12 -9.10 12.48 -36.86
CA ASN A 12 -9.92 12.27 -35.68
C ASN A 12 -9.17 11.49 -34.59
N ILE A 13 -8.40 10.43 -34.93
CA ILE A 13 -7.59 9.68 -33.99
C ILE A 13 -6.55 10.59 -33.31
N VAL A 14 -5.82 11.40 -34.10
CA VAL A 14 -4.84 12.37 -33.58
C VAL A 14 -5.51 13.37 -32.62
N ALA A 15 -6.66 13.90 -32.99
CA ALA A 15 -7.41 14.83 -32.14
C ALA A 15 -7.96 14.14 -30.87
N SER A 16 -8.35 12.87 -30.97
CA SER A 16 -8.73 12.04 -29.80
C SER A 16 -7.58 11.91 -28.81
N ASP A 17 -6.39 11.56 -29.29
CA ASP A 17 -5.19 11.43 -28.47
C ASP A 17 -4.80 12.75 -27.78
N GLU A 18 -4.97 13.90 -28.47
CA GLU A 18 -4.74 15.23 -27.88
C GLU A 18 -5.73 15.51 -26.73
N HIS A 19 -7.01 15.22 -26.92
CA HIS A 19 -8.02 15.36 -25.87
C HIS A 19 -7.79 14.39 -24.71
N ASN A 20 -7.41 13.14 -24.99
CA ASN A 20 -7.07 12.16 -23.97
C ASN A 20 -5.88 12.63 -23.12
N SER A 21 -4.79 13.07 -23.75
CA SER A 21 -3.60 13.62 -23.06
C SER A 21 -3.95 14.81 -22.18
N ARG A 22 -4.79 15.73 -22.69
CA ARG A 22 -5.27 16.88 -21.91
C ARG A 22 -6.15 16.47 -20.74
N GLY A 23 -6.97 15.44 -20.92
CA GLY A 23 -7.77 14.86 -19.84
C GLY A 23 -6.91 14.33 -18.71
N ILE A 24 -5.81 13.63 -19.02
CA ILE A 24 -4.83 13.15 -18.04
C ILE A 24 -4.21 14.32 -17.28
N GLU A 25 -3.71 15.35 -17.96
CA GLU A 25 -3.14 16.53 -17.30
C GLU A 25 -4.11 17.23 -16.35
N LEU A 26 -5.40 17.25 -16.69
CA LEU A 26 -6.44 17.85 -15.86
C LEU A 26 -6.75 16.96 -14.63
N ALA A 27 -6.79 15.65 -14.81
CA ALA A 27 -6.98 14.69 -13.73
C ALA A 27 -5.83 14.77 -12.71
N ASP A 28 -4.58 14.80 -13.16
CA ASP A 28 -3.39 14.95 -12.31
C ASP A 28 -3.41 16.23 -11.46
N ARG A 29 -4.08 17.26 -11.93
CA ARG A 29 -4.30 18.53 -11.19
C ARG A 29 -5.53 18.49 -10.28
N GLY A 30 -6.28 17.39 -10.27
CA GLY A 30 -7.53 17.23 -9.52
C GLY A 30 -8.75 17.93 -10.15
N TRP A 31 -8.66 18.38 -11.40
CA TRP A 31 -9.77 19.03 -12.13
C TRP A 31 -10.62 17.98 -12.83
N LEU A 32 -11.27 17.13 -12.00
CA LEU A 32 -11.93 15.92 -12.47
C LEU A 32 -13.11 16.18 -13.42
N ASP A 33 -13.88 17.27 -13.22
CA ASP A 33 -15.01 17.59 -14.09
C ASP A 33 -14.56 18.04 -15.48
N GLU A 34 -13.45 18.76 -15.56
CA GLU A 34 -12.82 19.18 -16.81
C GLU A 34 -12.17 17.97 -17.51
N ALA A 35 -11.50 17.11 -16.77
CA ALA A 35 -10.93 15.86 -17.30
C ALA A 35 -12.00 14.99 -17.95
N ILE A 36 -13.15 14.77 -17.29
CA ILE A 36 -14.30 14.04 -17.87
C ILE A 36 -14.75 14.63 -19.20
N LYS A 37 -14.78 15.96 -19.32
CA LYS A 37 -15.19 16.61 -20.58
C LYS A 37 -14.20 16.33 -21.70
N GLU A 38 -12.91 16.35 -21.39
CA GLU A 38 -11.86 16.09 -22.38
C GLU A 38 -11.85 14.62 -22.79
N PHE A 39 -11.96 13.66 -21.85
CA PHE A 39 -12.07 12.24 -22.19
C PHE A 39 -13.33 11.93 -23.03
N LYS A 40 -14.47 12.54 -22.73
CA LYS A 40 -15.67 12.38 -23.54
C LYS A 40 -15.49 12.90 -24.98
N LYS A 41 -14.77 14.03 -25.15
CA LYS A 41 -14.45 14.50 -26.50
C LYS A 41 -13.50 13.54 -27.22
N ALA A 42 -12.55 12.95 -26.53
CA ALA A 42 -11.69 11.92 -27.10
C ALA A 42 -12.53 10.74 -27.61
N ILE A 43 -13.45 10.23 -26.80
CA ILE A 43 -14.37 9.14 -27.14
C ILE A 43 -15.34 9.54 -28.28
N ASP A 44 -15.83 10.78 -28.30
CA ASP A 44 -16.69 11.27 -29.39
C ASP A 44 -15.94 11.30 -30.75
N LEU A 45 -14.62 11.53 -30.73
CA LEU A 45 -13.76 11.55 -31.93
C LEU A 45 -13.30 10.14 -32.34
N ASP A 46 -12.99 9.28 -31.36
CA ASP A 46 -12.61 7.90 -31.53
C ASP A 46 -13.31 7.01 -30.48
N PRO A 47 -14.48 6.48 -30.81
CA PRO A 47 -15.25 5.61 -29.90
C PRO A 47 -14.56 4.27 -29.58
N ASP A 48 -13.56 3.88 -30.37
CA ASP A 48 -12.82 2.62 -30.18
C ASP A 48 -11.51 2.84 -29.42
N SER A 49 -11.28 4.04 -28.85
CA SER A 49 -10.12 4.33 -27.99
C SER A 49 -10.27 3.70 -26.62
N ALA A 50 -9.74 2.48 -26.44
CA ALA A 50 -9.76 1.79 -25.13
C ALA A 50 -9.10 2.63 -24.03
N HIS A 51 -8.01 3.33 -24.34
CA HIS A 51 -7.31 4.20 -23.37
C HIS A 51 -8.19 5.37 -22.89
N ALA A 52 -8.98 5.98 -23.78
CA ALA A 52 -9.87 7.08 -23.38
C ALA A 52 -11.01 6.59 -22.46
N HIS A 53 -11.55 5.39 -22.73
CA HIS A 53 -12.53 4.75 -21.85
C HIS A 53 -11.93 4.40 -20.49
N ASP A 54 -10.73 3.84 -20.44
CA ASP A 54 -10.04 3.46 -19.22
C ASP A 54 -9.73 4.67 -18.33
N ASN A 55 -9.20 5.75 -18.91
CA ASN A 55 -8.94 7.00 -18.21
C ASN A 55 -10.23 7.67 -17.69
N LEU A 56 -11.31 7.64 -18.48
CA LEU A 56 -12.61 8.15 -18.04
C LEU A 56 -13.15 7.33 -16.86
N ALA A 57 -12.99 5.99 -16.90
CA ALA A 57 -13.39 5.09 -15.83
C ALA A 57 -12.66 5.43 -14.52
N THR A 58 -11.34 5.65 -14.59
CA THR A 58 -10.52 6.02 -13.44
C THR A 58 -11.02 7.31 -12.79
N VAL A 59 -11.29 8.34 -13.57
CA VAL A 59 -11.83 9.61 -13.03
C VAL A 59 -13.25 9.46 -12.48
N TYR A 60 -14.07 8.60 -13.07
CA TYR A 60 -15.36 8.29 -12.48
C TYR A 60 -15.24 7.55 -11.15
N ALA A 61 -14.28 6.64 -11.01
CA ALA A 61 -14.01 5.92 -9.76
C ALA A 61 -13.57 6.89 -8.65
N GLU A 62 -12.66 7.83 -8.93
CA GLU A 62 -12.25 8.88 -7.99
C GLU A 62 -13.44 9.74 -7.53
N LYS A 63 -14.37 10.04 -8.42
CA LYS A 63 -15.61 10.77 -8.10
C LYS A 63 -16.67 9.90 -7.44
N LYS A 64 -16.38 8.62 -7.17
CA LYS A 64 -17.32 7.63 -6.59
C LYS A 64 -18.55 7.38 -7.47
N LEU A 65 -18.45 7.61 -8.75
CA LEU A 65 -19.45 7.29 -9.75
C LEU A 65 -19.24 5.83 -10.24
N PHE A 66 -19.39 4.88 -9.30
CA PHE A 66 -18.95 3.49 -9.48
C PHE A 66 -19.64 2.74 -10.62
N ARG A 67 -20.92 3.06 -10.91
CA ARG A 67 -21.65 2.45 -12.03
C ARG A 67 -21.07 2.90 -13.36
N GLU A 68 -20.80 4.18 -13.51
CA GLU A 68 -20.22 4.80 -14.68
C GLU A 68 -18.79 4.28 -14.88
N ALA A 69 -18.00 4.23 -13.81
CA ALA A 69 -16.64 3.69 -13.85
C ALA A 69 -16.62 2.24 -14.36
N LEU A 70 -17.43 1.36 -13.76
CA LEU A 70 -17.50 -0.04 -14.20
C LEU A 70 -17.90 -0.16 -15.68
N GLY A 71 -18.84 0.66 -16.14
CA GLY A 71 -19.28 0.65 -17.53
C GLY A 71 -18.15 0.98 -18.51
N GLU A 72 -17.33 1.98 -18.18
CA GLU A 72 -16.20 2.39 -19.01
C GLU A 72 -15.02 1.40 -18.95
N TYR A 73 -14.69 0.84 -17.77
CA TYR A 73 -13.68 -0.23 -17.67
C TYR A 73 -14.06 -1.46 -18.50
N LEU A 74 -15.33 -1.91 -18.44
CA LEU A 74 -15.80 -3.03 -19.25
C LEU A 74 -15.80 -2.70 -20.75
N THR A 75 -15.99 -1.44 -21.13
CA THR A 75 -15.90 -1.00 -22.53
C THR A 75 -14.44 -1.03 -23.00
N ALA A 76 -13.51 -0.50 -22.23
CA ALA A 76 -12.08 -0.56 -22.52
C ALA A 76 -11.61 -2.02 -22.72
N LEU A 77 -11.97 -2.90 -21.78
CA LEU A 77 -11.62 -4.31 -21.85
C LEU A 77 -12.27 -5.03 -23.06
N LYS A 78 -13.48 -4.64 -23.45
CA LYS A 78 -14.11 -5.19 -24.64
C LYS A 78 -13.40 -4.75 -25.94
N LEU A 79 -12.85 -3.54 -25.97
CA LEU A 79 -12.11 -3.00 -27.11
C LEU A 79 -10.73 -3.65 -27.20
N GLU A 80 -10.06 -3.84 -26.07
CA GLU A 80 -8.73 -4.46 -25.97
C GLU A 80 -8.72 -5.62 -24.96
N PRO A 81 -9.27 -6.81 -25.31
CA PRO A 81 -9.40 -7.92 -24.35
C PRO A 81 -8.06 -8.54 -23.92
N GLU A 82 -6.99 -8.28 -24.66
CA GLU A 82 -5.63 -8.78 -24.37
C GLU A 82 -4.73 -7.69 -23.78
N SER A 83 -5.32 -6.63 -23.18
CA SER A 83 -4.57 -5.54 -22.55
C SER A 83 -4.31 -5.85 -21.07
N PRO A 84 -3.06 -6.12 -20.64
CA PRO A 84 -2.72 -6.32 -19.22
C PRO A 84 -3.15 -5.13 -18.37
N THR A 85 -2.97 -3.91 -18.88
CA THR A 85 -3.33 -2.66 -18.18
C THR A 85 -4.84 -2.54 -17.98
N ALA A 86 -5.67 -2.92 -18.97
CA ALA A 86 -7.12 -2.85 -18.83
C ALA A 86 -7.61 -3.84 -17.74
N HIS A 87 -7.10 -5.07 -17.72
CA HIS A 87 -7.39 -6.04 -16.65
C HIS A 87 -6.91 -5.53 -15.29
N TYR A 88 -5.70 -5.00 -15.19
CA TYR A 88 -5.15 -4.44 -13.96
C TYR A 88 -6.01 -3.29 -13.41
N ASN A 89 -6.40 -2.33 -14.24
CA ASN A 89 -7.20 -1.18 -13.82
C ASN A 89 -8.60 -1.59 -13.36
N LEU A 90 -9.23 -2.53 -14.07
CA LEU A 90 -10.49 -3.13 -13.63
C LEU A 90 -10.32 -3.87 -12.29
N ALA A 91 -9.23 -4.63 -12.11
CA ALA A 91 -8.93 -5.32 -10.86
C ALA A 91 -8.74 -4.35 -9.69
N CYS A 92 -7.99 -3.27 -9.88
CA CYS A 92 -7.82 -2.21 -8.88
C CYS A 92 -9.16 -1.61 -8.46
N PHE A 93 -10.05 -1.34 -9.42
CA PHE A 93 -11.40 -0.86 -9.14
C PHE A 93 -12.23 -1.88 -8.34
N LEU A 94 -12.13 -3.17 -8.67
CA LEU A 94 -12.90 -4.24 -8.04
C LEU A 94 -12.34 -4.63 -6.67
N SER A 95 -11.07 -4.41 -6.38
CA SER A 95 -10.39 -4.86 -5.14
C SER A 95 -11.09 -4.40 -3.87
N THR A 96 -11.65 -3.19 -3.89
CA THR A 96 -12.34 -2.60 -2.73
C THR A 96 -13.76 -3.15 -2.48
N HIS A 97 -14.37 -3.82 -3.48
CA HIS A 97 -15.79 -4.19 -3.42
C HIS A 97 -16.08 -5.62 -3.86
N ALA A 98 -15.19 -6.27 -4.56
CA ALA A 98 -15.40 -7.59 -5.17
C ALA A 98 -14.08 -8.37 -5.26
N GLY A 99 -13.40 -8.62 -4.15
CA GLY A 99 -12.04 -9.16 -4.09
C GLY A 99 -11.81 -10.42 -4.91
N GLU A 100 -12.77 -11.36 -5.00
CA GLU A 100 -12.63 -12.55 -5.85
C GLU A 100 -12.62 -12.20 -7.34
N MET A 101 -13.38 -11.19 -7.76
CA MET A 101 -13.34 -10.70 -9.14
C MET A 101 -12.03 -9.96 -9.42
N ALA A 102 -11.54 -9.18 -8.46
CA ALA A 102 -10.24 -8.52 -8.57
C ALA A 102 -9.11 -9.55 -8.76
N VAL A 103 -9.11 -10.63 -7.97
CA VAL A 103 -8.12 -11.73 -8.12
C VAL A 103 -8.15 -12.32 -9.53
N ALA A 104 -9.34 -12.52 -10.11
CA ALA A 104 -9.46 -13.05 -11.48
C ALA A 104 -8.85 -12.09 -12.51
N GLU A 105 -9.14 -10.80 -12.42
CA GLU A 105 -8.61 -9.79 -13.33
C GLU A 105 -7.10 -9.55 -13.15
N TYR A 106 -6.58 -9.53 -11.91
CA TYR A 106 -5.13 -9.45 -11.68
C TYR A 106 -4.40 -10.66 -12.29
N ARG A 107 -4.97 -11.87 -12.14
CA ARG A 107 -4.38 -13.07 -12.75
C ARG A 107 -4.36 -12.99 -14.26
N GLU A 108 -5.43 -12.49 -14.87
CA GLU A 108 -5.48 -12.30 -16.34
C GLU A 108 -4.43 -11.28 -16.78
N ALA A 109 -4.28 -10.15 -16.06
CA ALA A 109 -3.22 -9.19 -16.33
C ALA A 109 -1.83 -9.83 -16.28
N ILE A 110 -1.56 -10.67 -15.26
CA ILE A 110 -0.27 -11.38 -15.10
C ILE A 110 -0.08 -12.46 -16.16
N GLU A 111 -1.15 -13.14 -16.60
CA GLU A 111 -1.06 -14.13 -17.67
C GLU A 111 -0.69 -13.48 -19.01
N LEU A 112 -1.20 -12.27 -19.24
CA LEU A 112 -0.89 -11.46 -20.43
C LEU A 112 0.49 -10.79 -20.36
N ASP A 113 0.88 -10.31 -19.18
CA ASP A 113 2.19 -9.72 -18.91
C ASP A 113 2.76 -10.21 -17.57
N PRO A 114 3.56 -11.30 -17.58
CA PRO A 114 4.18 -11.85 -16.37
C PRO A 114 5.23 -10.93 -15.70
N GLU A 115 5.70 -9.90 -16.40
CA GLU A 115 6.68 -8.94 -15.88
C GLU A 115 6.03 -7.63 -15.39
N TYR A 116 4.79 -7.70 -14.89
CA TYR A 116 4.01 -6.56 -14.38
C TYR A 116 4.07 -6.49 -12.83
N PRO A 117 5.04 -5.76 -12.23
CA PRO A 117 5.26 -5.76 -10.78
C PRO A 117 4.04 -5.32 -9.98
N ASP A 118 3.33 -4.27 -10.43
CA ASP A 118 2.16 -3.74 -9.73
C ASP A 118 0.99 -4.73 -9.69
N ALA A 119 0.82 -5.55 -10.73
CA ALA A 119 -0.21 -6.57 -10.75
C ALA A 119 0.10 -7.67 -9.71
N HIS A 120 1.35 -8.12 -9.61
CA HIS A 120 1.79 -9.05 -8.57
C HIS A 120 1.65 -8.45 -7.17
N LEU A 121 2.08 -7.19 -6.95
CA LEU A 121 1.92 -6.50 -5.69
C LEU A 121 0.45 -6.47 -5.25
N ASN A 122 -0.44 -5.95 -6.10
CA ASN A 122 -1.85 -5.79 -5.75
C ASN A 122 -2.60 -7.12 -5.62
N LEU A 123 -2.21 -8.15 -6.38
CA LEU A 123 -2.71 -9.50 -6.18
C LEU A 123 -2.26 -10.05 -4.82
N GLY A 124 -1.01 -9.82 -4.44
CA GLY A 124 -0.46 -10.20 -3.13
C GLY A 124 -1.23 -9.54 -1.99
N LEU A 125 -1.47 -8.22 -2.05
CA LEU A 125 -2.25 -7.50 -1.06
C LEU A 125 -3.70 -8.02 -0.99
N THR A 126 -4.31 -8.28 -2.15
CA THR A 126 -5.68 -8.83 -2.20
C THR A 126 -5.74 -10.23 -1.56
N TYR A 127 -4.73 -11.06 -1.74
CA TYR A 127 -4.64 -12.36 -1.07
C TYR A 127 -4.45 -12.22 0.45
N ALA A 128 -3.64 -11.27 0.90
CA ALA A 128 -3.45 -10.98 2.31
C ALA A 128 -4.77 -10.58 2.99
N ASP A 129 -5.54 -9.68 2.36
CA ASP A 129 -6.87 -9.27 2.84
C ASP A 129 -7.86 -10.44 2.92
N GLN A 130 -7.70 -11.46 2.07
CA GLN A 130 -8.49 -12.70 2.09
C GLN A 130 -7.96 -13.74 3.08
N GLY A 131 -6.87 -13.48 3.79
CA GLY A 131 -6.20 -14.42 4.69
C GLY A 131 -5.43 -15.54 3.96
N ARG A 132 -5.16 -15.39 2.67
CA ARG A 132 -4.39 -16.34 1.85
C ARG A 132 -2.90 -16.00 1.91
N ILE A 133 -2.33 -16.18 3.09
CA ILE A 133 -1.00 -15.63 3.44
C ILE A 133 0.12 -16.19 2.56
N GLU A 134 0.14 -17.51 2.29
CA GLU A 134 1.19 -18.11 1.45
C GLU A 134 1.11 -17.64 -0.01
N ASP A 135 -0.10 -17.44 -0.54
CA ASP A 135 -0.29 -16.90 -1.88
C ASP A 135 0.17 -15.43 -1.92
N ALA A 136 -0.20 -14.63 -0.91
CA ALA A 136 0.22 -13.24 -0.76
C ALA A 136 1.75 -13.10 -0.75
N MET A 137 2.43 -13.86 0.10
CA MET A 137 3.90 -13.85 0.19
C MET A 137 4.57 -14.20 -1.14
N ARG A 138 4.00 -15.14 -1.90
CA ARG A 138 4.55 -15.55 -3.20
C ARG A 138 4.46 -14.40 -4.21
N GLU A 139 3.31 -13.77 -4.31
CA GLU A 139 3.11 -12.66 -5.25
C GLU A 139 3.96 -11.44 -4.87
N LEU A 140 4.02 -11.09 -3.58
CA LEU A 140 4.90 -10.02 -3.08
C LEU A 140 6.38 -10.30 -3.38
N GLN A 141 6.83 -11.55 -3.22
CA GLN A 141 8.20 -11.95 -3.56
C GLN A 141 8.46 -11.78 -5.06
N THR A 142 7.50 -12.12 -5.93
CA THR A 142 7.62 -11.91 -7.37
C THR A 142 7.71 -10.41 -7.70
N ALA A 143 6.86 -9.58 -7.10
CA ALA A 143 6.93 -8.13 -7.27
C ALA A 143 8.32 -7.56 -6.89
N ILE A 144 8.91 -8.04 -5.78
CA ILE A 144 10.26 -7.67 -5.34
C ILE A 144 11.34 -8.10 -6.35
N GLU A 145 11.19 -9.25 -6.99
CA GLU A 145 12.14 -9.76 -7.99
C GLU A 145 12.07 -8.95 -9.29
N LEU A 146 10.87 -8.52 -9.68
CA LEU A 146 10.63 -7.71 -10.87
C LEU A 146 11.08 -6.26 -10.69
N ASP A 147 10.77 -5.64 -9.54
CA ASP A 147 11.31 -4.32 -9.18
C ASP A 147 12.03 -4.33 -7.80
N PRO A 148 13.33 -4.64 -7.78
CA PRO A 148 14.10 -4.67 -6.54
C PRO A 148 14.31 -3.30 -5.87
N GLN A 149 14.01 -2.19 -6.56
CA GLN A 149 14.17 -0.84 -6.03
C GLN A 149 12.89 -0.31 -5.35
N ASP A 150 11.75 -0.95 -5.57
CA ASP A 150 10.55 -0.64 -4.80
C ASP A 150 10.66 -1.23 -3.39
N ALA A 151 10.60 -0.34 -2.39
CA ALA A 151 10.65 -0.73 -0.98
C ALA A 151 9.30 -1.24 -0.46
N PHE A 152 8.18 -0.85 -1.11
CA PHE A 152 6.85 -1.11 -0.59
C PHE A 152 6.48 -2.60 -0.54
N PRO A 153 6.67 -3.42 -1.61
CA PRO A 153 6.37 -4.86 -1.53
C PRO A 153 7.21 -5.59 -0.46
N ARG A 154 8.45 -5.11 -0.21
CA ARG A 154 9.30 -5.67 0.86
C ARG A 154 8.75 -5.38 2.25
N HIS A 155 8.21 -4.17 2.46
CA HIS A 155 7.60 -3.78 3.73
C HIS A 155 6.33 -4.62 3.98
N GLU A 156 5.47 -4.78 2.97
CA GLU A 156 4.28 -5.61 3.06
C GLU A 156 4.63 -7.09 3.35
N LEU A 157 5.63 -7.63 2.66
CA LEU A 157 6.12 -8.99 2.95
C LEU A 157 6.65 -9.11 4.38
N ALA A 158 7.37 -8.09 4.87
CA ALA A 158 7.86 -8.08 6.24
C ALA A 158 6.71 -8.06 7.26
N ALA A 159 5.65 -7.29 7.02
CA ALA A 159 4.47 -7.26 7.86
C ALA A 159 3.80 -8.65 7.97
N LEU A 160 3.60 -9.34 6.84
CA LEU A 160 3.07 -10.71 6.84
C LEU A 160 3.99 -11.68 7.59
N LEU A 161 5.30 -11.58 7.41
CA LEU A 161 6.28 -12.41 8.13
C LEU A 161 6.26 -12.14 9.64
N MET A 162 6.04 -10.89 10.06
CA MET A 162 5.88 -10.52 11.48
C MET A 162 4.61 -11.14 12.06
N ASP A 163 3.50 -11.11 11.36
CA ASP A 163 2.24 -11.70 11.77
C ASP A 163 2.34 -13.23 11.93
N GLU A 164 3.11 -13.89 11.05
CA GLU A 164 3.43 -15.32 11.16
C GLU A 164 4.53 -15.63 12.21
N GLY A 165 5.10 -14.61 12.84
CA GLY A 165 6.17 -14.76 13.86
C GLY A 165 7.56 -15.06 13.29
N ASP A 166 7.74 -15.01 11.98
CA ASP A 166 9.06 -15.14 11.36
C ASP A 166 9.82 -13.80 11.37
N TYR A 167 10.13 -13.34 12.56
CA TYR A 167 10.89 -12.09 12.76
C TYR A 167 12.27 -12.11 12.12
N ARG A 168 12.86 -13.28 11.86
CA ARG A 168 14.17 -13.38 11.23
C ARG A 168 14.10 -12.96 9.75
N SER A 169 13.14 -13.51 9.04
CA SER A 169 12.92 -13.16 7.63
C SER A 169 12.42 -11.72 7.49
N ALA A 170 11.53 -11.28 8.40
CA ALA A 170 11.07 -9.89 8.45
C ALA A 170 12.23 -8.90 8.60
N ILE A 171 13.18 -9.14 9.52
CA ILE A 171 14.39 -8.31 9.69
C ILE A 171 15.18 -8.23 8.37
N THR A 172 15.25 -9.30 7.61
CA THR A 172 15.98 -9.29 6.33
C THR A 172 15.32 -8.36 5.33
N GLN A 173 14.01 -8.42 5.19
CA GLN A 173 13.25 -7.53 4.29
C GLN A 173 13.32 -6.07 4.77
N LEU A 174 13.08 -5.81 6.04
CA LEU A 174 13.11 -4.46 6.61
C LEU A 174 14.47 -3.78 6.51
N LYS A 175 15.59 -4.54 6.61
CA LYS A 175 16.93 -4.00 6.36
C LYS A 175 17.09 -3.49 4.93
N GLU A 176 16.50 -4.17 3.95
CA GLU A 176 16.51 -3.68 2.58
C GLU A 176 15.59 -2.47 2.41
N VAL A 177 14.42 -2.43 3.09
CA VAL A 177 13.57 -1.24 3.11
C VAL A 177 14.34 -0.01 3.59
N VAL A 178 15.02 -0.09 4.76
CA VAL A 178 15.79 1.06 5.29
C VAL A 178 17.07 1.35 4.50
N ARG A 179 17.57 0.41 3.71
CA ARG A 179 18.65 0.66 2.75
C ARG A 179 18.18 1.47 1.55
N LEU A 180 16.97 1.20 1.07
CA LEU A 180 16.33 1.90 -0.05
C LEU A 180 15.80 3.27 0.38
N ASP A 181 15.18 3.33 1.56
CA ASP A 181 14.64 4.54 2.18
C ASP A 181 15.08 4.62 3.65
N ALA A 182 16.14 5.38 3.91
CA ALA A 182 16.73 5.54 5.24
C ALA A 182 15.86 6.40 6.18
N GLU A 183 14.87 7.13 5.66
CA GLU A 183 13.93 7.96 6.42
C GLU A 183 12.56 7.29 6.61
N ASN A 184 12.46 6.00 6.31
CA ASN A 184 11.23 5.24 6.52
C ASN A 184 11.01 4.96 8.01
N PHE A 185 10.12 5.74 8.62
CA PHE A 185 9.80 5.66 10.05
C PHE A 185 9.24 4.28 10.43
N GLU A 186 8.27 3.78 9.66
CA GLU A 186 7.59 2.52 9.90
C GLU A 186 8.58 1.34 9.86
N ALA A 187 9.48 1.31 8.88
CA ALA A 187 10.46 0.25 8.78
C ALA A 187 11.47 0.26 9.94
N HIS A 188 11.88 1.42 10.44
CA HIS A 188 12.72 1.51 11.64
C HIS A 188 11.96 1.06 12.90
N LEU A 189 10.67 1.38 13.01
CA LEU A 189 9.81 0.94 14.10
C LEU A 189 9.67 -0.59 14.08
N ASP A 190 9.35 -1.17 12.94
CA ASP A 190 9.15 -2.62 12.75
C ASP A 190 10.44 -3.41 12.97
N LEU A 191 11.59 -2.89 12.52
CA LEU A 191 12.91 -3.46 12.88
C LEU A 191 13.10 -3.51 14.39
N GLY A 192 12.74 -2.44 15.10
CA GLY A 192 12.80 -2.39 16.56
C GLY A 192 11.93 -3.48 17.19
N ILE A 193 10.69 -3.64 16.73
CA ILE A 193 9.76 -4.68 17.19
C ILE A 193 10.35 -6.06 16.93
N CYS A 194 10.80 -6.36 15.71
CA CYS A 194 11.37 -7.65 15.35
C CYS A 194 12.61 -8.01 16.20
N TYR A 195 13.51 -7.05 16.41
CA TYR A 195 14.69 -7.26 17.26
C TYR A 195 14.31 -7.48 18.72
N ALA A 196 13.36 -6.72 19.26
CA ALA A 196 12.87 -6.90 20.63
C ALA A 196 12.26 -8.29 20.84
N GLN A 197 11.43 -8.76 19.90
CA GLN A 197 10.85 -10.11 19.92
C GLN A 197 11.90 -11.23 19.87
N LYS A 198 13.05 -10.97 19.24
CA LYS A 198 14.19 -11.91 19.22
C LYS A 198 15.11 -11.79 20.43
N GLY A 199 14.86 -10.84 21.34
CA GLY A 199 15.71 -10.57 22.50
C GLY A 199 16.99 -9.79 22.17
N PHE A 200 17.10 -9.23 20.97
CA PHE A 200 18.24 -8.39 20.55
C PHE A 200 18.00 -6.92 20.95
N TYR A 201 17.97 -6.68 22.26
CA TYR A 201 17.52 -5.41 22.82
C TYR A 201 18.36 -4.20 22.39
N ALA A 202 19.68 -4.38 22.23
CA ALA A 202 20.56 -3.30 21.78
C ALA A 202 20.31 -2.91 20.30
N GLU A 203 20.00 -3.88 19.45
CA GLU A 203 19.62 -3.67 18.06
C GLU A 203 18.24 -3.02 17.98
N ALA A 204 17.29 -3.45 18.81
CA ALA A 204 15.98 -2.86 18.93
C ALA A 204 16.07 -1.38 19.33
N GLU A 205 16.85 -1.05 20.37
CA GLU A 205 17.07 0.33 20.81
C GLU A 205 17.63 1.19 19.66
N ARG A 206 18.63 0.70 18.91
CA ARG A 206 19.20 1.43 17.76
C ARG A 206 18.18 1.72 16.68
N SER A 207 17.29 0.76 16.38
CA SER A 207 16.24 0.93 15.39
C SER A 207 15.21 1.95 15.86
N TYR A 208 14.76 1.87 17.11
CA TYR A 208 13.83 2.84 17.69
C TYR A 208 14.45 4.24 17.82
N GLU A 209 15.77 4.37 18.10
CA GLU A 209 16.43 5.70 18.09
C GLU A 209 16.44 6.32 16.69
N LYS A 210 16.50 5.51 15.63
CA LYS A 210 16.30 6.02 14.26
C LYS A 210 14.88 6.50 14.02
N ALA A 211 13.89 5.68 14.38
CA ALA A 211 12.48 6.08 14.31
C ALA A 211 12.22 7.36 15.15
N LYS A 212 12.79 7.46 16.37
CA LYS A 212 12.65 8.62 17.25
C LYS A 212 13.27 9.90 16.65
N ALA A 213 14.34 9.79 15.89
CA ALA A 213 14.92 10.93 15.20
C ALA A 213 13.99 11.50 14.11
N LEU A 214 13.11 10.65 13.55
CA LEU A 214 12.12 11.03 12.53
C LEU A 214 10.83 11.55 13.17
N ASN A 215 10.31 10.87 14.21
CA ASN A 215 9.12 11.28 14.94
C ASN A 215 9.18 10.85 16.42
N ALA A 216 9.66 11.74 17.28
CA ALA A 216 9.85 11.46 18.72
C ALA A 216 8.53 11.36 19.52
N GLU A 217 7.44 11.94 19.01
CA GLU A 217 6.15 12.01 19.73
C GLU A 217 5.18 10.91 19.31
N ASP A 218 5.61 10.00 18.42
CA ASP A 218 4.76 8.90 17.99
C ASP A 218 4.33 8.01 19.17
N LEU A 219 3.04 7.73 19.24
CA LEU A 219 2.44 6.95 20.34
C LEU A 219 2.98 5.52 20.37
N LEU A 220 3.01 4.86 19.21
CA LEU A 220 3.39 3.45 19.10
C LEU A 220 4.88 3.27 19.36
N LEU A 221 5.72 4.20 18.88
CA LEU A 221 7.15 4.21 19.17
C LEU A 221 7.42 4.35 20.68
N ASN A 222 6.78 5.31 21.34
CA ASN A 222 6.98 5.52 22.77
C ASN A 222 6.49 4.32 23.58
N TYR A 223 5.38 3.69 23.19
CA TYR A 223 4.89 2.46 23.79
C TYR A 223 5.87 1.29 23.62
N ASN A 224 6.36 1.07 22.39
CA ASN A 224 7.33 -0.01 22.11
C ASN A 224 8.69 0.21 22.77
N LEU A 225 9.16 1.46 22.90
CA LEU A 225 10.35 1.78 23.70
C LEU A 225 10.13 1.45 25.19
N ALA A 226 8.96 1.78 25.72
CA ALA A 226 8.61 1.42 27.10
C ALA A 226 8.61 -0.11 27.29
N ALA A 227 8.01 -0.85 26.36
CA ALA A 227 7.98 -2.32 26.38
C ALA A 227 9.39 -2.92 26.27
N LEU A 228 10.22 -2.42 25.36
CA LEU A 228 11.61 -2.82 25.23
C LEU A 228 12.36 -2.68 26.55
N TYR A 229 12.26 -1.52 27.19
CA TYR A 229 12.99 -1.25 28.44
C TYR A 229 12.42 -2.04 29.62
N ALA A 230 11.12 -2.34 29.64
CA ALA A 230 10.52 -3.24 30.62
C ALA A 230 11.10 -4.67 30.49
N LEU A 231 11.16 -5.19 29.25
CA LEU A 231 11.78 -6.49 28.96
C LEU A 231 13.29 -6.53 29.29
N TRP A 232 13.98 -5.41 29.07
CA TRP A 232 15.41 -5.29 29.32
C TRP A 232 15.76 -5.05 30.80
N GLY A 233 14.73 -4.85 31.65
CA GLY A 233 14.90 -4.55 33.09
C GLY A 233 15.33 -3.11 33.38
N ARG A 234 15.23 -2.21 32.42
CA ARG A 234 15.53 -0.77 32.56
C ARG A 234 14.29 -0.02 33.01
N ARG A 235 13.85 -0.25 34.26
CA ARG A 235 12.60 0.25 34.84
C ARG A 235 12.38 1.75 34.63
N ALA A 236 13.39 2.59 34.96
CA ALA A 236 13.23 4.04 34.87
C ALA A 236 12.96 4.53 33.43
N ASP A 237 13.64 3.94 32.46
CA ASP A 237 13.44 4.26 31.05
C ASP A 237 12.05 3.77 30.58
N ALA A 238 11.64 2.57 30.99
CA ALA A 238 10.32 2.04 30.69
C ALA A 238 9.21 2.96 31.15
N LEU A 239 9.24 3.43 32.42
CA LEU A 239 8.26 4.35 32.98
C LEU A 239 8.29 5.71 32.26
N ALA A 240 9.46 6.22 31.94
CA ALA A 240 9.60 7.51 31.26
C ALA A 240 8.95 7.49 29.84
N PHE A 241 9.18 6.43 29.06
CA PHE A 241 8.57 6.29 27.75
C PHE A 241 7.08 5.94 27.82
N LEU A 242 6.66 5.14 28.81
CA LEU A 242 5.25 4.85 29.01
C LEU A 242 4.47 6.13 29.38
N GLN A 243 5.05 7.00 30.22
CA GLN A 243 4.47 8.30 30.55
C GLN A 243 4.27 9.15 29.30
N LYS A 244 5.23 9.17 28.37
CA LYS A 244 5.08 9.87 27.09
C LYS A 244 3.92 9.30 26.28
N ALA A 245 3.84 7.99 26.13
CA ALA A 245 2.74 7.34 25.41
C ALA A 245 1.38 7.65 26.06
N VAL A 246 1.27 7.60 27.38
CA VAL A 246 0.05 7.96 28.14
C VAL A 246 -0.33 9.42 27.94
N THR A 247 0.65 10.32 27.79
CA THR A 247 0.39 11.74 27.54
C THR A 247 -0.22 11.97 26.18
N VAL A 248 0.13 11.14 25.18
CA VAL A 248 -0.45 11.21 23.83
C VAL A 248 -1.88 10.64 23.80
N ASP A 249 -2.06 9.41 24.28
CA ASP A 249 -3.39 8.77 24.33
C ASP A 249 -3.47 7.73 25.46
N ARG A 250 -3.94 8.17 26.63
CA ARG A 250 -4.07 7.32 27.82
C ARG A 250 -5.01 6.14 27.58
N GLN A 251 -6.15 6.35 26.94
CA GLN A 251 -7.18 5.32 26.78
C GLN A 251 -6.66 4.18 25.89
N LYS A 252 -5.98 4.53 24.82
CA LYS A 252 -5.39 3.56 23.88
C LYS A 252 -4.29 2.75 24.54
N VAL A 253 -3.39 3.39 25.30
CA VAL A 253 -2.33 2.74 26.07
C VAL A 253 -2.92 1.78 27.10
N GLN A 254 -3.95 2.17 27.86
CA GLN A 254 -4.64 1.28 28.79
C GLN A 254 -5.23 0.05 28.09
N GLY A 255 -5.81 0.23 26.90
CA GLY A 255 -6.33 -0.87 26.09
C GLY A 255 -5.25 -1.86 25.71
N TRP A 256 -4.08 -1.40 25.29
CA TRP A 256 -2.95 -2.28 24.94
C TRP A 256 -2.40 -3.02 26.16
N LEU A 257 -2.18 -2.32 27.27
CA LEU A 257 -1.66 -2.92 28.52
C LEU A 257 -2.56 -4.01 29.13
N ALA A 258 -3.86 -3.99 28.80
CA ALA A 258 -4.79 -4.98 29.32
C ALA A 258 -4.44 -6.42 28.88
N THR A 259 -3.81 -6.57 27.72
CA THR A 259 -3.45 -7.87 27.13
C THR A 259 -1.95 -8.06 26.93
N ASP A 260 -1.16 -7.00 27.07
CA ASP A 260 0.29 -7.03 26.83
C ASP A 260 1.04 -7.56 28.05
N THR A 261 1.81 -8.62 27.88
CA THR A 261 2.62 -9.25 28.91
C THR A 261 4.04 -8.68 29.03
N MET A 262 4.44 -7.82 28.10
CA MET A 262 5.79 -7.23 28.13
C MET A 262 6.03 -6.35 29.36
N PHE A 263 4.97 -5.86 29.99
CA PHE A 263 5.01 -5.03 31.19
C PHE A 263 4.76 -5.81 32.50
N ASP A 264 4.72 -7.15 32.47
CA ASP A 264 4.45 -7.96 33.67
C ASP A 264 5.45 -7.69 34.81
N SER A 265 6.69 -7.35 34.48
CA SER A 265 7.72 -6.99 35.45
C SER A 265 7.45 -5.66 36.20
N LEU A 266 6.55 -4.82 35.69
CA LEU A 266 6.18 -3.53 36.26
C LEU A 266 4.83 -3.57 36.98
N LYS A 267 4.05 -4.65 36.89
CA LYS A 267 2.76 -4.79 37.57
C LYS A 267 2.94 -4.75 39.08
N GLY A 268 2.17 -3.89 39.75
CA GLY A 268 2.28 -3.65 41.21
C GLY A 268 3.38 -2.64 41.60
N ASP A 269 4.05 -2.04 40.63
CA ASP A 269 4.94 -0.92 40.87
C ASP A 269 4.12 0.35 41.13
N PRO A 270 4.30 1.06 42.26
CA PRO A 270 3.49 2.26 42.57
C PRO A 270 3.60 3.39 41.52
N GLU A 271 4.75 3.56 40.87
CA GLU A 271 4.92 4.58 39.84
C GLU A 271 4.25 4.16 38.53
N PHE A 272 4.28 2.86 38.20
CA PHE A 272 3.55 2.31 37.07
C PHE A 272 2.03 2.45 37.27
N ASP A 273 1.53 2.05 38.45
CA ASP A 273 0.10 2.11 38.77
C ASP A 273 -0.41 3.58 38.81
N ALA A 274 0.45 4.53 39.20
CA ALA A 274 0.12 5.97 39.23
C ALA A 274 -0.02 6.61 37.83
N LEU A 275 0.39 5.93 36.76
CA LEU A 275 0.22 6.42 35.39
C LEU A 275 -1.25 6.31 34.93
N PHE A 276 -2.04 5.48 35.57
CA PHE A 276 -3.39 5.08 35.19
C PHE A 276 -4.40 5.30 36.33
#